data_ee43208c3a627f4cec9ff11374a6bca1
#
_entry.id   ee43208c3a627f4cec9ff11374a6bca1
#
_cell.length_a   1.000
_cell.length_b   1.000
_cell.length_c   1.000
_cell.angle_alpha   90.00
_cell.angle_beta   90.00
_cell.angle_gamma   90.00
#
_symmetry.space_group_name_H-M   'P 1'
#
loop_
_entity.id
_entity.type
_entity.pdbx_description
1 polymer ?
#
loop_
_entity_poly.entity_id
_entity_poly.type
_entity_poly.pdbx_seq_one_letter_code
_entity_poly.pdbx_strand_id
1 'polypeptide(L)'
;MTIKLYGAALSPFVRKTRVVLALKGVDYEAVHIDPNNPPEGYEKISPMKRIPALEVDGQYLADSAAICAYLEKVYPEPALYPTDPMELGRAIWFQRYVDYDLAMRCTFAVFRNRVVMRLIGKECDEEKVQHALTTTIPPLFAYLDKELEGREFLVG
;
A
#
# COMPACT_ATOMS: atom_id res chain seq x y z
N MET A 1 23.49 -8.30 1.98
CA MET A 1 22.27 -7.77 2.60
C MET A 1 21.13 -8.69 2.18
N THR A 2 20.47 -9.32 3.14
CA THR A 2 19.32 -10.21 2.87
C THR A 2 18.05 -9.43 3.15
N ILE A 3 17.17 -9.33 2.15
CA ILE A 3 15.91 -8.60 2.26
C ILE A 3 14.76 -9.59 2.14
N LYS A 4 13.81 -9.55 3.09
CA LYS A 4 12.55 -10.30 3.02
C LYS A 4 11.36 -9.35 3.12
N LEU A 5 10.37 -9.58 2.28
CA LEU A 5 9.10 -8.85 2.31
C LEU A 5 7.97 -9.78 2.75
N TYR A 6 7.42 -9.49 3.93
CA TYR A 6 6.31 -10.22 4.54
C TYR A 6 4.99 -9.63 4.08
N GLY A 7 4.11 -10.46 3.51
CA GLY A 7 2.80 -9.99 3.13
C GLY A 7 2.04 -10.89 2.15
N ALA A 8 0.83 -10.47 1.79
CA ALA A 8 -0.05 -11.14 0.82
C ALA A 8 -0.06 -10.36 -0.51
N ALA A 9 0.02 -11.07 -1.63
CA ALA A 9 0.10 -10.48 -2.97
C ALA A 9 -1.10 -9.59 -3.36
N LEU A 10 -2.28 -9.84 -2.77
CA LEU A 10 -3.50 -9.05 -3.02
C LEU A 10 -3.54 -7.74 -2.23
N SER A 11 -2.67 -7.55 -1.23
CA SER A 11 -2.63 -6.32 -0.44
C SER A 11 -2.10 -5.14 -1.28
N PRO A 12 -2.82 -4.00 -1.37
CA PRO A 12 -2.34 -2.82 -2.08
C PRO A 12 -1.07 -2.25 -1.44
N PHE A 13 -0.93 -2.34 -0.14
CA PHE A 13 0.25 -1.87 0.60
C PHE A 13 1.49 -2.73 0.32
N VAL A 14 1.32 -4.05 0.23
CA VAL A 14 2.40 -4.98 -0.20
C VAL A 14 2.78 -4.71 -1.66
N ARG A 15 1.79 -4.49 -2.53
CA ARG A 15 2.03 -4.17 -3.95
C ARG A 15 2.79 -2.86 -4.12
N LYS A 16 2.44 -1.81 -3.35
CA LYS A 16 3.19 -0.56 -3.32
C LYS A 16 4.67 -0.79 -3.02
N THR A 17 4.98 -1.53 -1.97
CA THR A 17 6.36 -1.87 -1.60
C THR A 17 7.07 -2.68 -2.70
N ARG A 18 6.38 -3.65 -3.30
CA ARG A 18 6.93 -4.44 -4.42
C ARG A 18 7.26 -3.58 -5.65
N VAL A 19 6.42 -2.60 -5.97
CA VAL A 19 6.69 -1.66 -7.05
C VAL A 19 7.95 -0.85 -6.77
N VAL A 20 8.11 -0.34 -5.56
CA VAL A 20 9.33 0.41 -5.17
C VAL A 20 10.57 -0.48 -5.24
N LEU A 21 10.52 -1.71 -4.71
CA LEU A 21 11.63 -2.66 -4.81
C LEU A 21 12.01 -2.95 -6.27
N ALA A 22 11.02 -3.16 -7.13
CA ALA A 22 11.24 -3.41 -8.56
C ALA A 22 11.85 -2.20 -9.27
N LEU A 23 11.36 -0.99 -9.02
CA LEU A 23 11.90 0.26 -9.60
C LEU A 23 13.33 0.51 -9.14
N LYS A 24 13.66 0.16 -7.90
CA LYS A 24 15.02 0.26 -7.34
C LYS A 24 15.93 -0.90 -7.77
N GLY A 25 15.42 -1.91 -8.49
CA GLY A 25 16.20 -3.08 -8.89
C GLY A 25 16.67 -3.94 -7.71
N VAL A 26 15.91 -3.96 -6.61
CA VAL A 26 16.27 -4.65 -5.37
C VAL A 26 15.61 -6.02 -5.32
N ASP A 27 16.43 -7.07 -5.27
CA ASP A 27 15.97 -8.44 -5.06
C ASP A 27 15.58 -8.69 -3.60
N TYR A 28 14.53 -9.48 -3.40
CA TYR A 28 14.02 -9.83 -2.08
C TYR A 28 13.37 -11.22 -2.07
N GLU A 29 13.35 -11.84 -0.90
CA GLU A 29 12.56 -13.04 -0.63
C GLU A 29 11.13 -12.62 -0.25
N ALA A 30 10.12 -13.18 -0.93
CA ALA A 30 8.73 -12.95 -0.59
C ALA A 30 8.24 -14.00 0.43
N VAL A 31 7.85 -13.54 1.62
CA VAL A 31 7.29 -14.39 2.68
C VAL A 31 5.79 -14.16 2.77
N HIS A 32 4.98 -15.19 2.47
CA HIS A 32 3.54 -15.08 2.52
C HIS A 32 3.01 -14.97 3.95
N ILE A 33 2.18 -13.96 4.20
CA ILE A 33 1.45 -13.77 5.47
C ILE A 33 -0.04 -13.61 5.16
N ASP A 34 -0.89 -14.45 5.75
CA ASP A 34 -2.33 -14.21 5.77
C ASP A 34 -2.65 -13.13 6.82
N PRO A 35 -3.12 -11.94 6.43
CA PRO A 35 -3.41 -10.87 7.39
C PRO A 35 -4.62 -11.17 8.28
N ASN A 36 -5.45 -12.16 7.94
CA ASN A 36 -6.58 -12.58 8.78
C ASN A 36 -6.18 -13.62 9.84
N ASN A 37 -5.06 -14.32 9.60
CA ASN A 37 -4.52 -15.34 10.50
C ASN A 37 -2.98 -15.32 10.48
N PRO A 38 -2.35 -14.23 10.98
CA PRO A 38 -0.89 -14.13 11.02
C PRO A 38 -0.32 -15.21 11.95
N PRO A 39 0.87 -15.75 11.63
CA PRO A 39 1.50 -16.78 12.45
C PRO A 39 1.84 -16.27 13.86
N GLU A 40 1.95 -17.19 14.81
CA GLU A 40 2.43 -16.87 16.16
C GLU A 40 3.82 -16.20 16.11
N GLY A 41 3.99 -15.18 16.93
CA GLY A 41 5.24 -14.41 16.97
C GLY A 41 5.35 -13.31 15.91
N TYR A 42 4.40 -13.19 14.96
CA TYR A 42 4.45 -12.16 13.92
C TYR A 42 4.42 -10.72 14.48
N GLU A 43 3.92 -10.52 15.71
CA GLU A 43 3.97 -9.22 16.40
C GLU A 43 5.40 -8.72 16.69
N LYS A 44 6.40 -9.60 16.67
CA LYS A 44 7.84 -9.23 16.76
C LYS A 44 8.34 -8.59 15.46
N ILE A 45 7.73 -8.95 14.33
CA ILE A 45 8.03 -8.43 12.99
C ILE A 45 7.19 -7.20 12.71
N SER A 46 5.89 -7.26 12.99
CA SER A 46 4.92 -6.18 12.81
C SER A 46 4.06 -6.06 14.07
N PRO A 47 4.31 -5.08 14.96
CA PRO A 47 3.62 -4.98 16.26
C PRO A 47 2.10 -4.88 16.16
N MET A 48 1.59 -4.31 15.08
CA MET A 48 0.15 -4.22 14.79
C MET A 48 -0.39 -5.41 13.98
N LYS A 49 0.43 -6.43 13.74
CA LYS A 49 0.12 -7.61 12.90
C LYS A 49 -0.37 -7.26 11.49
N ARG A 50 0.08 -6.11 10.96
CA ARG A 50 -0.26 -5.63 9.62
C ARG A 50 0.81 -6.03 8.60
N ILE A 51 0.43 -6.01 7.34
CA ILE A 51 1.30 -6.22 6.19
C ILE A 51 1.31 -4.95 5.31
N PRO A 52 2.45 -4.64 4.65
CA PRO A 52 3.73 -5.35 4.64
C PRO A 52 4.58 -5.12 5.87
N ALA A 53 5.56 -6.01 6.06
CA ALA A 53 6.74 -5.75 6.87
C ALA A 53 7.99 -6.14 6.05
N LEU A 54 9.09 -5.44 6.29
CA LEU A 54 10.39 -5.68 5.67
C LEU A 54 11.35 -6.19 6.74
N GLU A 55 12.13 -7.21 6.41
CA GLU A 55 13.30 -7.63 7.16
C GLU A 55 14.57 -7.30 6.37
N VAL A 56 15.52 -6.68 7.03
CA VAL A 56 16.85 -6.39 6.46
C VAL A 56 17.89 -6.82 7.48
N ASP A 57 18.66 -7.87 7.14
CA ASP A 57 19.72 -8.43 8.00
C ASP A 57 19.26 -8.63 9.46
N GLY A 58 18.03 -9.15 9.66
CA GLY A 58 17.44 -9.45 10.96
C GLY A 58 16.80 -8.26 11.68
N GLN A 59 16.77 -7.08 11.08
CA GLN A 59 16.01 -5.93 11.57
C GLN A 59 14.67 -5.82 10.85
N TYR A 60 13.63 -5.40 11.56
CA TYR A 60 12.27 -5.35 11.04
C TYR A 60 11.75 -3.92 10.94
N LEU A 61 11.06 -3.64 9.84
CA LEU A 61 10.37 -2.37 9.60
C LEU A 61 8.95 -2.66 9.08
N ALA A 62 7.95 -2.21 9.81
CA ALA A 62 6.55 -2.32 9.40
C ALA A 62 6.03 -1.00 8.84
N ASP A 63 4.89 -1.07 8.13
CA ASP A 63 4.23 -0.01 7.37
C ASP A 63 4.86 0.29 6.00
N SER A 64 4.00 0.27 4.98
CA SER A 64 4.45 0.45 3.59
C SER A 64 5.06 1.82 3.29
N ALA A 65 4.60 2.89 3.95
CA ALA A 65 5.16 4.23 3.76
C ALA A 65 6.56 4.33 4.38
N ALA A 66 6.74 3.77 5.59
CA ALA A 66 8.03 3.71 6.24
C ALA A 66 9.04 2.88 5.44
N ILE A 67 8.60 1.73 4.91
CA ILE A 67 9.43 0.86 4.06
C ILE A 67 9.84 1.60 2.77
N CYS A 68 8.91 2.29 2.09
CA CYS A 68 9.24 3.06 0.88
C CYS A 68 10.25 4.17 1.17
N ALA A 69 10.09 4.91 2.27
CA ALA A 69 11.03 5.95 2.69
C ALA A 69 12.42 5.38 3.03
N TYR A 70 12.48 4.22 3.70
CA TYR A 70 13.73 3.50 3.96
C TYR A 70 14.43 3.10 2.65
N LEU A 71 13.69 2.47 1.73
CA LEU A 71 14.24 2.04 0.44
C LEU A 71 14.75 3.22 -0.39
N GLU A 72 14.04 4.36 -0.39
CA GLU A 72 14.48 5.58 -1.06
C GLU A 72 15.83 6.08 -0.51
N LYS A 73 16.02 5.97 0.80
CA LYS A 73 17.26 6.44 1.45
C LYS A 73 18.43 5.50 1.21
N VAL A 74 18.20 4.18 1.21
CA VAL A 74 19.25 3.17 1.04
C VAL A 74 19.63 2.99 -0.43
N TYR A 75 18.64 3.10 -1.32
CA TYR A 75 18.81 3.02 -2.77
C TYR A 75 18.34 4.34 -3.41
N PRO A 76 19.17 5.40 -3.40
CA PRO A 76 18.74 6.72 -3.85
C PRO A 76 18.38 6.76 -5.35
N GLU A 77 18.99 5.89 -6.17
CA GLU A 77 18.78 5.86 -7.62
C GLU A 77 17.99 4.59 -8.06
N PRO A 78 17.03 4.77 -8.99
CA PRO A 78 16.44 6.03 -9.44
C PRO A 78 15.65 6.70 -8.32
N ALA A 79 15.69 8.03 -8.22
CA ALA A 79 14.91 8.78 -7.24
C ALA A 79 13.40 8.62 -7.52
N LEU A 80 12.63 8.24 -6.48
CA LEU A 80 11.17 8.08 -6.58
C LEU A 80 10.40 9.19 -5.85
N TYR A 81 11.09 9.97 -5.04
CA TYR A 81 10.54 11.16 -4.40
C TYR A 81 11.15 12.43 -4.97
N PRO A 82 10.35 13.49 -5.15
CA PRO A 82 10.86 14.79 -5.57
C PRO A 82 11.90 15.35 -4.59
N THR A 83 12.84 16.12 -5.12
CA THR A 83 13.85 16.84 -4.31
C THR A 83 13.34 18.20 -3.83
N ASP A 84 12.40 18.81 -4.56
CA ASP A 84 11.75 20.05 -4.11
C ASP A 84 10.91 19.79 -2.86
N PRO A 85 11.04 20.58 -1.78
CA PRO A 85 10.35 20.32 -0.51
C PRO A 85 8.82 20.36 -0.61
N MET A 86 8.25 21.25 -1.45
CA MET A 86 6.80 21.35 -1.60
C MET A 86 6.27 20.16 -2.41
N GLU A 87 6.95 19.80 -3.50
CA GLU A 87 6.58 18.62 -4.29
C GLU A 87 6.72 17.32 -3.48
N LEU A 88 7.75 17.21 -2.64
CA LEU A 88 7.88 16.10 -1.69
C LEU A 88 6.69 16.06 -0.73
N GLY A 89 6.30 17.21 -0.17
CA GLY A 89 5.12 17.31 0.68
C GLY A 89 3.83 16.86 -0.03
N ARG A 90 3.65 17.26 -1.29
CA ARG A 90 2.53 16.83 -2.13
C ARG A 90 2.57 15.32 -2.42
N ALA A 91 3.73 14.75 -2.73
CA ALA A 91 3.88 13.31 -2.96
C ALA A 91 3.48 12.50 -1.71
N ILE A 92 3.94 12.93 -0.53
CA ILE A 92 3.56 12.32 0.75
C ILE A 92 2.05 12.50 1.01
N TRP A 93 1.47 13.66 0.71
CA TRP A 93 0.04 13.90 0.83
C TRP A 93 -0.76 12.91 0.00
N PHE A 94 -0.47 12.76 -1.30
CA PHE A 94 -1.18 11.81 -2.17
C PHE A 94 -0.97 10.36 -1.75
N GLN A 95 0.24 9.99 -1.29
CA GLN A 95 0.48 8.67 -0.73
C GLN A 95 -0.45 8.41 0.47
N ARG A 96 -0.58 9.37 1.40
CA ARG A 96 -1.47 9.25 2.56
C ARG A 96 -2.94 9.21 2.15
N TYR A 97 -3.32 10.05 1.20
CA TYR A 97 -4.67 10.08 0.65
C TYR A 97 -5.07 8.71 0.06
N VAL A 98 -4.19 8.10 -0.73
CA VAL A 98 -4.42 6.76 -1.27
C VAL A 98 -4.47 5.70 -0.16
N ASP A 99 -3.54 5.73 0.78
CA ASP A 99 -3.44 4.72 1.85
C ASP A 99 -4.64 4.76 2.81
N TYR A 100 -5.14 5.95 3.19
CA TYR A 100 -6.20 6.10 4.18
C TYR A 100 -7.60 6.26 3.58
N ASP A 101 -7.73 6.96 2.46
CA ASP A 101 -9.05 7.24 1.90
C ASP A 101 -9.44 6.28 0.79
N LEU A 102 -8.65 6.16 -0.28
CA LEU A 102 -8.97 5.28 -1.40
C LEU A 102 -8.88 3.80 -1.02
N ALA A 103 -7.81 3.37 -0.34
CA ALA A 103 -7.65 1.97 0.05
C ALA A 103 -8.79 1.49 0.97
N MET A 104 -9.27 2.34 1.88
CA MET A 104 -10.38 1.98 2.78
C MET A 104 -11.68 1.76 2.02
N ARG A 105 -11.96 2.54 0.97
CA ARG A 105 -13.21 2.44 0.19
C ARG A 105 -13.06 1.45 -0.97
N CYS A 106 -12.03 1.60 -1.80
CA CYS A 106 -11.88 0.72 -2.97
C CYS A 106 -11.45 -0.69 -2.58
N THR A 107 -10.46 -0.83 -1.68
CA THR A 107 -9.94 -2.16 -1.31
C THR A 107 -10.83 -2.84 -0.29
N PHE A 108 -11.13 -2.19 0.83
CA PHE A 108 -11.81 -2.88 1.93
C PHE A 108 -13.33 -2.91 1.76
N ALA A 109 -13.97 -1.88 1.19
CA ALA A 109 -15.40 -1.92 0.98
C ALA A 109 -15.79 -2.66 -0.31
N VAL A 110 -15.02 -2.52 -1.42
CA VAL A 110 -15.39 -3.12 -2.71
C VAL A 110 -14.62 -4.39 -2.99
N PHE A 111 -13.29 -4.31 -3.20
CA PHE A 111 -12.49 -5.45 -3.62
C PHE A 111 -12.53 -6.60 -2.61
N ARG A 112 -12.36 -6.31 -1.33
CA ARG A 112 -12.45 -7.35 -0.29
C ARG A 112 -13.79 -8.05 -0.30
N ASN A 113 -14.91 -7.34 -0.40
CA ASN A 113 -16.24 -7.92 -0.41
C ASN A 113 -16.48 -8.75 -1.68
N ARG A 114 -16.21 -8.22 -2.85
CA ARG A 114 -16.51 -8.91 -4.12
C ARG A 114 -15.53 -10.02 -4.48
N VAL A 115 -14.28 -9.90 -4.07
CA VAL A 115 -13.22 -10.84 -4.46
C VAL A 115 -12.78 -11.69 -3.27
N VAL A 116 -12.27 -11.07 -2.19
CA VAL A 116 -11.64 -11.83 -1.10
C VAL A 116 -12.68 -12.67 -0.35
N MET A 117 -13.86 -12.11 -0.05
CA MET A 117 -14.93 -12.87 0.65
C MET A 117 -15.33 -14.12 -0.12
N ARG A 118 -15.49 -14.02 -1.44
CA ARG A 118 -15.80 -15.18 -2.30
C ARG A 118 -14.69 -16.22 -2.30
N LEU A 119 -13.42 -15.79 -2.37
CA LEU A 119 -12.26 -16.69 -2.34
C LEU A 119 -12.17 -17.51 -1.04
N ILE A 120 -12.64 -16.97 0.08
CA ILE A 120 -12.66 -17.65 1.39
C ILE A 120 -14.03 -18.26 1.73
N GLY A 121 -14.93 -18.38 0.73
CA GLY A 121 -16.25 -19.02 0.90
C GLY A 121 -17.25 -18.22 1.75
N LYS A 122 -17.08 -16.91 1.87
CA LYS A 122 -18.00 -16.01 2.58
C LYS A 122 -18.87 -15.21 1.62
N GLU A 123 -20.02 -14.79 2.10
CA GLU A 123 -20.93 -13.94 1.33
C GLU A 123 -20.38 -12.52 1.14
N CYS A 124 -20.76 -11.92 0.03
CA CYS A 124 -20.48 -10.54 -0.28
C CYS A 124 -21.54 -9.63 0.34
N ASP A 125 -21.14 -8.62 1.09
CA ASP A 125 -22.01 -7.52 1.51
C ASP A 125 -22.19 -6.53 0.35
N GLU A 126 -23.15 -6.85 -0.54
CA GLU A 126 -23.37 -6.07 -1.76
C GLU A 126 -23.97 -4.68 -1.45
N GLU A 127 -24.72 -4.52 -0.37
CA GLU A 127 -25.26 -3.21 0.06
C GLU A 127 -24.10 -2.26 0.39
N LYS A 128 -23.14 -2.72 1.17
CA LYS A 128 -21.92 -1.97 1.49
C LYS A 128 -21.10 -1.62 0.24
N VAL A 129 -21.01 -2.56 -0.71
CA VAL A 129 -20.32 -2.35 -1.97
C VAL A 129 -21.01 -1.27 -2.80
N GLN A 130 -22.34 -1.34 -2.96
CA GLN A 130 -23.11 -0.34 -3.71
C GLN A 130 -23.04 1.04 -3.05
N HIS A 131 -23.17 1.12 -1.74
CA HIS A 131 -22.99 2.38 -1.03
C HIS A 131 -21.60 2.97 -1.26
N ALA A 132 -20.56 2.15 -1.25
CA ALA A 132 -19.19 2.62 -1.53
C ALA A 132 -19.08 3.17 -2.96
N LEU A 133 -19.57 2.43 -3.96
CA LEU A 133 -19.46 2.80 -5.38
C LEU A 133 -20.28 4.04 -5.76
N THR A 134 -21.44 4.24 -5.12
CA THR A 134 -22.35 5.35 -5.50
C THR A 134 -22.20 6.59 -4.64
N THR A 135 -21.68 6.45 -3.41
CA THR A 135 -21.69 7.55 -2.44
C THR A 135 -20.29 7.93 -1.95
N THR A 136 -19.46 6.96 -1.50
CA THR A 136 -18.23 7.32 -0.79
C THR A 136 -17.00 7.39 -1.69
N ILE A 137 -16.98 6.65 -2.81
CA ILE A 137 -15.85 6.64 -3.76
C ILE A 137 -15.89 7.83 -4.73
N PRO A 138 -17.03 8.21 -5.34
CA PRO A 138 -17.03 9.24 -6.37
C PRO A 138 -16.40 10.58 -5.94
N PRO A 139 -16.66 11.13 -4.73
CA PRO A 139 -16.00 12.37 -4.29
C PRO A 139 -14.47 12.27 -4.21
N LEU A 140 -13.94 11.06 -3.92
CA LEU A 140 -12.49 10.85 -3.83
C LEU A 140 -11.84 10.91 -5.21
N PHE A 141 -12.47 10.33 -6.21
CA PHE A 141 -11.98 10.42 -7.59
C PHE A 141 -12.16 11.82 -8.17
N ALA A 142 -13.29 12.48 -7.90
CA ALA A 142 -13.49 13.86 -8.32
C ALA A 142 -12.42 14.83 -7.79
N TYR A 143 -11.91 14.59 -6.58
CA TYR A 143 -10.75 15.31 -6.05
C TYR A 143 -9.48 15.04 -6.88
N LEU A 144 -9.19 13.79 -7.20
CA LEU A 144 -8.02 13.44 -8.01
C LEU A 144 -8.12 13.98 -9.43
N ASP A 145 -9.31 13.91 -10.04
CA ASP A 145 -9.57 14.49 -11.38
C ASP A 145 -9.26 15.97 -11.39
N LYS A 146 -9.70 16.71 -10.36
CA LYS A 146 -9.40 18.13 -10.19
C LYS A 146 -7.91 18.40 -10.01
N GLU A 147 -7.20 17.58 -9.23
CA GLU A 147 -5.74 17.71 -9.03
C GLU A 147 -4.94 17.41 -10.29
N LEU A 148 -5.48 16.57 -11.18
CA LEU A 148 -4.89 16.22 -12.48
C LEU A 148 -5.28 17.19 -13.60
N GLU A 149 -6.19 18.14 -13.37
CA GLU A 149 -6.63 19.06 -14.40
C GLU A 149 -5.45 19.86 -14.99
N GLY A 150 -5.20 19.69 -16.29
CA GLY A 150 -4.08 20.30 -17.00
C GLY A 150 -2.70 19.73 -16.66
N ARG A 151 -2.62 18.58 -16.00
CA ARG A 151 -1.38 17.89 -15.61
C ARG A 151 -1.36 16.45 -16.10
N GLU A 152 -0.17 15.95 -16.42
CA GLU A 152 0.05 14.53 -16.75
C GLU A 152 0.17 13.69 -15.47
N PHE A 153 0.77 14.26 -14.41
CA PHE A 153 1.01 13.59 -13.14
C PHE A 153 0.51 14.43 -11.96
N LEU A 154 0.17 13.77 -10.85
CA LEU A 154 -0.20 14.44 -9.60
C LEU A 154 0.96 15.24 -8.99
N VAL A 155 2.20 14.75 -9.22
CA VAL A 155 3.45 15.34 -8.76
C VAL A 155 4.52 15.06 -9.80
N GLY A 156 5.36 16.04 -10.12
CA GLY A 156 6.43 15.94 -11.11
C GLY A 156 6.05 16.44 -12.50
#